data_761c173d29eef6d0da21253338720431
#
_entry.id   761c173d29eef6d0da21253338720431
#
_cell.length_a   1.000
_cell.length_b   1.000
_cell.length_c   1.000
_cell.angle_alpha   90.00
_cell.angle_beta   90.00
_cell.angle_gamma   90.00
#
_symmetry.space_group_name_H-M   'P 1'
#
loop_
_entity.id
_entity.type
_entity.pdbx_description
1 polymer ?
#
loop_
_entity_poly.entity_id
_entity_poly.type
_entity_poly.pdbx_seq_one_letter_code
_entity_poly.pdbx_strand_id
1 'polypeptide(L)'
;SAVNAPVSIVSDWYRLQDGQRIEVRLPANLTPGPDGSLTLYCDKLTRSDAGKIFSARGIQYGLEIRMGDSLLYQYRENAFLKNDQMKGKLWADVFLPQTTGSSPLCLVYRNMPDSPQFIYAPIFGPTSAVTRQHLIDHALSFAVLAGMLGIGILSLAIYLYLKYHDFHEPRFLDVALFLFLCSLWSFTDSGIYHVYGKEIAIGSLISFYAFMLMSVPMLHFIQNTVTLKRSPLPDLWIAALYANAFFQGIWYLLTGVPFIHMLFLTHILLFSGVIT
;
A
#
# COMPACT_ATOMS: atom_id res chain seq x y z
N SER A 1 -21.97 17.78 -18.76
CA SER A 1 -21.23 18.22 -17.59
C SER A 1 -20.10 17.23 -17.30
N ALA A 2 -18.86 17.73 -17.14
CA ALA A 2 -17.65 16.93 -16.94
C ALA A 2 -17.68 16.07 -15.65
N VAL A 3 -18.59 16.35 -14.74
CA VAL A 3 -18.70 15.70 -13.43
C VAL A 3 -19.14 14.24 -13.52
N ASN A 4 -19.89 13.88 -14.56
CA ASN A 4 -20.43 12.51 -14.73
C ASN A 4 -19.76 11.73 -15.88
N ALA A 5 -18.65 12.21 -16.42
CA ALA A 5 -17.93 11.48 -17.45
C ALA A 5 -17.41 10.15 -16.86
N PRO A 6 -17.60 9.02 -17.56
CA PRO A 6 -17.02 7.75 -17.13
C PRO A 6 -15.50 7.75 -17.31
N VAL A 7 -14.80 6.95 -16.54
CA VAL A 7 -13.43 6.57 -16.86
C VAL A 7 -13.43 5.58 -18.03
N SER A 8 -12.43 5.67 -18.87
CA SER A 8 -12.16 4.68 -19.92
C SER A 8 -11.07 3.72 -19.46
N ILE A 9 -11.26 2.43 -19.73
CA ILE A 9 -10.27 1.41 -19.45
C ILE A 9 -9.42 1.21 -20.69
N VAL A 10 -8.09 1.26 -20.52
CA VAL A 10 -7.15 1.00 -21.61
C VAL A 10 -6.75 -0.47 -21.55
N SER A 11 -7.45 -1.30 -22.31
CA SER A 11 -7.23 -2.75 -22.33
C SER A 11 -6.29 -3.22 -23.44
N ASP A 12 -6.23 -2.50 -24.56
CA ASP A 12 -5.49 -2.93 -25.74
C ASP A 12 -4.07 -2.36 -25.72
N TRP A 13 -3.11 -3.24 -25.54
CA TRP A 13 -1.68 -2.94 -25.47
C TRP A 13 -0.91 -3.85 -26.41
N TYR A 14 0.35 -3.56 -26.63
CA TYR A 14 1.26 -4.48 -27.30
C TYR A 14 2.65 -4.43 -26.62
N ARG A 15 3.39 -5.51 -26.78
CA ARG A 15 4.80 -5.57 -26.45
C ARG A 15 5.62 -5.94 -27.68
N LEU A 16 6.88 -5.56 -27.67
CA LEU A 16 7.84 -6.00 -28.67
C LEU A 16 8.62 -7.19 -28.12
N GLN A 17 8.58 -8.30 -28.83
CA GLN A 17 9.36 -9.49 -28.52
C GLN A 17 10.08 -9.92 -29.81
N ASP A 18 11.40 -9.97 -29.76
CA ASP A 18 12.26 -10.26 -30.93
C ASP A 18 11.94 -9.35 -32.15
N GLY A 19 11.60 -8.09 -31.88
CA GLY A 19 11.22 -7.12 -32.91
C GLY A 19 9.80 -7.29 -33.47
N GLN A 20 9.06 -8.30 -33.03
CA GLN A 20 7.66 -8.49 -33.44
C GLN A 20 6.69 -7.89 -32.42
N ARG A 21 5.63 -7.29 -32.97
CA ARG A 21 4.53 -6.76 -32.16
C ARG A 21 3.60 -7.89 -31.73
N ILE A 22 3.47 -8.08 -30.43
CA ILE A 22 2.55 -9.05 -29.83
C ILE A 22 1.46 -8.26 -29.09
N GLU A 23 0.22 -8.45 -29.51
CA GLU A 23 -0.94 -7.81 -28.86
C GLU A 23 -1.18 -8.42 -27.49
N VAL A 24 -1.47 -7.54 -26.51
CA VAL A 24 -1.73 -7.89 -25.11
C VAL A 24 -3.00 -7.20 -24.67
N ARG A 25 -3.91 -7.96 -24.09
CA ARG A 25 -5.12 -7.39 -23.53
C ARG A 25 -5.05 -7.40 -22.00
N LEU A 26 -5.10 -6.21 -21.38
CA LEU A 26 -5.10 -6.07 -19.93
C LEU A 26 -6.54 -6.06 -19.37
N PRO A 27 -6.76 -6.56 -18.11
CA PRO A 27 -5.73 -7.10 -17.22
C PRO A 27 -5.27 -8.51 -17.61
N ALA A 28 -3.99 -8.82 -17.35
CA ALA A 28 -3.40 -10.13 -17.70
C ALA A 28 -2.23 -10.49 -16.78
N ASN A 29 -1.92 -11.78 -16.69
CA ASN A 29 -0.68 -12.26 -16.12
C ASN A 29 0.40 -12.22 -17.19
N LEU A 30 1.47 -11.47 -16.97
CA LEU A 30 2.55 -11.29 -17.92
C LEU A 30 3.89 -11.63 -17.26
N THR A 31 4.74 -12.33 -17.99
CA THR A 31 6.11 -12.64 -17.58
C THR A 31 7.04 -11.54 -18.09
N PRO A 32 7.90 -10.97 -17.23
CA PRO A 32 8.91 -10.00 -17.66
C PRO A 32 9.95 -10.64 -18.57
N GLY A 33 10.76 -9.81 -19.20
CA GLY A 33 11.95 -10.22 -19.92
C GLY A 33 13.05 -10.74 -18.99
N PRO A 34 14.14 -11.30 -19.56
CA PRO A 34 15.26 -11.84 -18.78
C PRO A 34 15.97 -10.81 -17.90
N ASP A 35 15.80 -9.52 -18.21
CA ASP A 35 16.31 -8.38 -17.45
C ASP A 35 15.38 -7.92 -16.31
N GLY A 36 14.30 -8.67 -16.05
CA GLY A 36 13.28 -8.31 -15.05
C GLY A 36 12.44 -7.10 -15.46
N SER A 37 12.44 -6.71 -16.74
CA SER A 37 11.62 -5.62 -17.26
C SER A 37 10.45 -6.10 -18.10
N LEU A 38 9.37 -5.32 -18.11
CA LEU A 38 8.22 -5.50 -19.00
C LEU A 38 7.83 -4.14 -19.56
N THR A 39 7.88 -4.01 -20.88
CA THR A 39 7.47 -2.80 -21.57
C THR A 39 6.19 -3.04 -22.37
N LEU A 40 5.18 -2.23 -22.12
CA LEU A 40 3.90 -2.25 -22.82
C LEU A 40 3.69 -0.92 -23.52
N TYR A 41 3.18 -0.98 -24.74
CA TYR A 41 2.91 0.18 -25.59
C TYR A 41 1.42 0.29 -25.90
N CYS A 42 0.91 1.51 -25.93
CA CYS A 42 -0.47 1.83 -26.34
C CYS A 42 -0.47 2.95 -27.36
N ASP A 43 -1.05 2.70 -28.52
CA ASP A 43 -1.25 3.66 -29.62
C ASP A 43 -2.71 4.11 -29.78
N LYS A 44 -3.58 3.72 -28.84
CA LYS A 44 -5.02 4.04 -28.89
C LYS A 44 -5.38 5.43 -28.38
N LEU A 45 -4.47 6.08 -27.64
CA LEU A 45 -4.71 7.43 -27.17
C LEU A 45 -4.60 8.43 -28.34
N THR A 46 -5.50 9.40 -28.34
CA THR A 46 -5.61 10.40 -29.37
C THR A 46 -5.34 11.80 -28.81
N ARG A 47 -5.16 12.78 -29.68
CA ARG A 47 -4.95 14.17 -29.28
C ARG A 47 -6.11 14.75 -28.46
N SER A 48 -7.31 14.21 -28.59
CA SER A 48 -8.48 14.60 -27.78
C SER A 48 -8.39 14.11 -26.32
N ASP A 49 -7.42 13.26 -26.02
CA ASP A 49 -7.19 12.75 -24.66
C ASP A 49 -6.16 13.59 -23.89
N ALA A 50 -5.53 14.57 -24.55
CA ALA A 50 -4.63 15.51 -23.91
C ALA A 50 -5.31 16.23 -22.73
N GLY A 51 -4.58 16.41 -21.63
CA GLY A 51 -5.10 17.05 -20.41
C GLY A 51 -5.95 16.15 -19.51
N LYS A 52 -6.30 14.94 -19.93
CA LYS A 52 -6.91 13.93 -19.05
C LYS A 52 -5.86 13.29 -18.15
N ILE A 53 -6.29 12.71 -17.04
CA ILE A 53 -5.44 11.89 -16.18
C ILE A 53 -5.43 10.46 -16.71
N PHE A 54 -4.23 9.92 -16.86
CA PHE A 54 -3.96 8.50 -17.04
C PHE A 54 -3.46 7.93 -15.74
N SER A 55 -4.07 6.84 -15.27
CA SER A 55 -3.78 6.21 -13.99
C SER A 55 -3.38 4.76 -14.21
N ALA A 56 -2.15 4.42 -13.81
CA ALA A 56 -1.61 3.07 -13.85
C ALA A 56 -1.26 2.57 -12.45
N ARG A 57 -1.37 1.26 -12.25
CA ARG A 57 -1.07 0.61 -10.97
C ARG A 57 0.17 -0.25 -11.08
N GLY A 58 1.08 -0.10 -10.12
CA GLY A 58 2.22 -0.97 -9.88
C GLY A 58 2.12 -1.66 -8.52
N ILE A 59 2.65 -2.86 -8.40
CA ILE A 59 2.69 -3.62 -7.14
C ILE A 59 4.09 -4.17 -6.96
N GLN A 60 4.82 -3.68 -5.96
CA GLN A 60 6.15 -4.17 -5.55
C GLN A 60 7.23 -4.18 -6.65
N TYR A 61 7.07 -3.39 -7.72
CA TYR A 61 8.06 -3.21 -8.77
C TYR A 61 8.06 -1.77 -9.29
N GLY A 62 9.15 -1.33 -9.90
CA GLY A 62 9.29 0.01 -10.45
C GLY A 62 8.32 0.24 -11.62
N LEU A 63 7.83 1.46 -11.77
CA LEU A 63 6.96 1.88 -12.86
C LEU A 63 7.46 3.18 -13.46
N GLU A 64 7.65 3.19 -14.78
CA GLU A 64 7.84 4.40 -15.57
C GLU A 64 6.70 4.55 -16.56
N ILE A 65 6.24 5.77 -16.76
CA ILE A 65 5.25 6.12 -17.79
C ILE A 65 5.92 7.12 -18.72
N ARG A 66 5.94 6.81 -20.00
CA ARG A 66 6.57 7.63 -21.03
C ARG A 66 5.62 7.85 -22.19
N MET A 67 5.81 8.96 -22.90
CA MET A 67 5.16 9.21 -24.18
C MET A 67 6.24 9.64 -25.18
N GLY A 68 6.58 8.76 -26.12
CA GLY A 68 7.81 8.89 -26.90
C GLY A 68 9.02 9.00 -25.98
N ASP A 69 9.82 10.05 -26.17
CA ASP A 69 11.01 10.33 -25.35
C ASP A 69 10.70 11.07 -24.04
N SER A 70 9.47 11.55 -23.86
CA SER A 70 9.07 12.32 -22.69
C SER A 70 8.75 11.39 -21.53
N LEU A 71 9.47 11.54 -20.41
CA LEU A 71 9.18 10.88 -19.14
C LEU A 71 8.04 11.64 -18.44
N LEU A 72 6.88 10.98 -18.27
CA LEU A 72 5.72 11.55 -17.57
C LEU A 72 5.71 11.22 -16.09
N TYR A 73 6.16 10.01 -15.75
CA TYR A 73 6.24 9.53 -14.38
C TYR A 73 7.38 8.54 -14.24
N GLN A 74 8.05 8.60 -13.12
CA GLN A 74 9.01 7.59 -12.69
C GLN A 74 8.85 7.39 -11.20
N TYR A 75 8.69 6.14 -10.77
CA TYR A 75 8.80 5.79 -9.38
C TYR A 75 10.23 6.12 -8.92
N ARG A 76 10.34 7.08 -8.04
CA ARG A 76 11.63 7.49 -7.48
C ARG A 76 11.83 6.83 -6.13
N GLU A 77 13.02 6.35 -5.94
CA GLU A 77 13.54 5.95 -4.64
C GLU A 77 13.49 7.15 -3.68
N ASN A 78 13.06 6.89 -2.46
CA ASN A 78 13.14 7.91 -1.44
C ASN A 78 14.61 8.11 -1.05
N ALA A 79 15.13 9.32 -1.17
CA ALA A 79 16.50 9.67 -0.80
C ALA A 79 16.79 9.45 0.70
N PHE A 80 15.76 9.45 1.55
CA PHE A 80 15.85 9.17 2.98
C PHE A 80 16.06 7.68 3.27
N LEU A 81 15.41 6.82 2.50
CA LEU A 81 15.53 5.36 2.60
C LEU A 81 16.44 4.91 1.46
N LYS A 82 17.74 4.86 1.68
CA LYS A 82 18.80 4.59 0.69
C LYS A 82 18.62 3.34 -0.17
N ASN A 83 17.63 2.50 0.13
CA ASN A 83 17.38 1.25 -0.56
C ASN A 83 16.00 1.24 -1.18
N ASP A 84 15.98 1.15 -2.50
CA ASP A 84 14.86 1.04 -3.42
C ASP A 84 13.91 -0.14 -3.17
N GLN A 85 14.02 -0.78 -2.05
CA GLN A 85 13.43 -2.09 -1.83
C GLN A 85 12.11 -2.07 -1.06
N MET A 86 11.70 -0.94 -0.50
CA MET A 86 10.38 -0.80 0.11
C MET A 86 9.32 -0.43 -0.93
N LYS A 87 9.06 -1.35 -1.83
CA LYS A 87 8.06 -1.18 -2.89
C LYS A 87 6.69 -1.56 -2.35
N GLY A 88 5.81 -0.57 -2.25
CA GLY A 88 4.41 -0.75 -1.89
C GLY A 88 3.49 -0.89 -3.11
N LYS A 89 2.20 -0.84 -2.86
CA LYS A 89 1.18 -0.65 -3.89
C LYS A 89 1.31 0.79 -4.41
N LEU A 90 1.39 0.97 -5.72
CA LEU A 90 1.61 2.27 -6.37
C LEU A 90 0.44 2.60 -7.29
N TRP A 91 -0.06 3.83 -7.18
CA TRP A 91 -0.90 4.46 -8.19
C TRP A 91 -0.12 5.62 -8.82
N ALA A 92 0.06 5.56 -10.13
CA ALA A 92 0.73 6.60 -10.89
C ALA A 92 -0.31 7.36 -11.71
N ASP A 93 -0.69 8.53 -11.22
CA ASP A 93 -1.62 9.44 -11.88
C ASP A 93 -0.82 10.52 -12.62
N VAL A 94 -0.93 10.54 -13.95
CA VAL A 94 -0.20 11.50 -14.79
C VAL A 94 -1.15 12.23 -15.71
N PHE A 95 -0.90 13.52 -15.92
CA PHE A 95 -1.60 14.28 -16.96
C PHE A 95 -1.05 13.93 -18.33
N LEU A 96 -1.93 13.56 -19.24
CA LEU A 96 -1.56 13.33 -20.63
C LEU A 96 -1.15 14.65 -21.29
N PRO A 97 0.06 14.73 -21.90
CA PRO A 97 0.57 15.97 -22.49
C PRO A 97 -0.17 16.35 -23.78
N GLN A 98 0.04 17.55 -24.26
CA GLN A 98 -0.53 18.04 -25.55
C GLN A 98 -0.03 17.26 -26.76
N THR A 99 1.09 16.54 -26.61
CA THR A 99 1.67 15.63 -27.62
C THR A 99 0.99 14.26 -27.68
N THR A 100 -0.06 14.02 -26.86
CA THR A 100 -0.82 12.77 -26.87
C THR A 100 -1.34 12.46 -28.28
N GLY A 101 -1.15 11.21 -28.71
CA GLY A 101 -1.52 10.74 -30.04
C GLY A 101 -0.43 10.93 -31.13
N SER A 102 0.67 11.63 -30.83
CA SER A 102 1.81 11.73 -31.76
C SER A 102 2.83 10.59 -31.57
N SER A 103 2.83 9.97 -30.40
CA SER A 103 3.70 8.85 -30.04
C SER A 103 2.95 7.88 -29.13
N PRO A 104 3.31 6.58 -29.14
CA PRO A 104 2.68 5.62 -28.24
C PRO A 104 2.96 5.97 -26.78
N LEU A 105 1.98 5.71 -25.92
CA LEU A 105 2.16 5.70 -24.48
C LEU A 105 2.86 4.39 -24.10
N CYS A 106 3.88 4.49 -23.27
CA CYS A 106 4.71 3.39 -22.86
C CYS A 106 4.66 3.22 -21.33
N LEU A 107 4.35 1.99 -20.87
CA LEU A 107 4.50 1.57 -19.49
C LEU A 107 5.71 0.67 -19.38
N VAL A 108 6.67 1.06 -18.55
CA VAL A 108 7.87 0.27 -18.28
C VAL A 108 7.84 -0.18 -16.82
N TYR A 109 7.68 -1.46 -16.61
CA TYR A 109 7.81 -2.08 -15.30
C TYR A 109 9.25 -2.58 -15.16
N ARG A 110 9.88 -2.36 -13.98
CA ARG A 110 11.27 -2.71 -13.70
C ARG A 110 11.39 -3.52 -12.42
N ASN A 111 12.44 -4.35 -12.38
CA ASN A 111 12.74 -5.19 -11.22
C ASN A 111 11.54 -6.10 -10.85
N MET A 112 10.88 -6.63 -11.85
CA MET A 112 9.82 -7.61 -11.68
C MET A 112 10.41 -8.99 -11.34
N PRO A 113 9.72 -9.80 -10.50
CA PRO A 113 10.08 -11.20 -10.31
C PRO A 113 9.98 -11.99 -11.62
N ASP A 114 10.79 -13.02 -11.80
CA ASP A 114 10.81 -13.88 -13.00
C ASP A 114 9.51 -14.69 -13.22
N SER A 115 8.60 -14.67 -12.25
CA SER A 115 7.28 -15.31 -12.33
C SER A 115 6.25 -14.40 -13.00
N PRO A 116 5.17 -14.96 -13.59
CA PRO A 116 4.08 -14.16 -14.14
C PRO A 116 3.47 -13.23 -13.10
N GLN A 117 3.37 -11.94 -13.44
CA GLN A 117 2.80 -10.91 -12.59
C GLN A 117 1.49 -10.41 -13.16
N PHE A 118 0.51 -10.16 -12.29
CA PHE A 118 -0.78 -9.62 -12.69
C PHE A 118 -0.66 -8.12 -12.97
N ILE A 119 -0.87 -7.73 -14.22
CA ILE A 119 -0.85 -6.34 -14.67
C ILE A 119 -2.29 -5.86 -14.80
N TYR A 120 -2.61 -4.81 -14.07
CA TYR A 120 -3.92 -4.19 -14.11
C TYR A 120 -4.10 -3.36 -15.39
N ALA A 121 -5.33 -3.30 -15.88
CA ALA A 121 -5.65 -2.38 -16.97
C ALA A 121 -5.64 -0.94 -16.43
N PRO A 122 -4.85 -0.02 -17.00
CA PRO A 122 -4.90 1.38 -16.67
C PRO A 122 -6.24 1.99 -17.03
N ILE A 123 -6.57 3.07 -16.34
CA ILE A 123 -7.75 3.89 -16.61
C ILE A 123 -7.34 5.30 -17.02
N PHE A 124 -8.18 5.98 -17.78
CA PHE A 124 -7.98 7.39 -18.06
C PHE A 124 -9.30 8.15 -18.14
N GLY A 125 -9.26 9.44 -17.90
CA GLY A 125 -10.43 10.29 -17.94
C GLY A 125 -10.18 11.68 -17.37
N PRO A 126 -11.21 12.52 -17.28
CA PRO A 126 -11.16 13.76 -16.53
C PRO A 126 -10.77 13.52 -15.08
N THR A 127 -10.07 14.46 -14.45
CA THR A 127 -9.60 14.37 -13.05
C THR A 127 -10.71 13.92 -12.10
N SER A 128 -11.89 14.54 -12.21
CA SER A 128 -13.05 14.20 -11.36
C SER A 128 -13.52 12.76 -11.53
N ALA A 129 -13.44 12.21 -12.74
CA ALA A 129 -13.84 10.83 -13.01
C ALA A 129 -12.84 9.83 -12.43
N VAL A 130 -11.53 10.06 -12.60
CA VAL A 130 -10.47 9.20 -12.05
C VAL A 130 -10.48 9.25 -10.53
N THR A 131 -10.56 10.44 -9.92
CA THR A 131 -10.67 10.59 -8.47
C THR A 131 -11.90 9.86 -7.91
N ARG A 132 -13.04 10.01 -8.56
CA ARG A 132 -14.26 9.28 -8.17
C ARG A 132 -14.08 7.77 -8.26
N GLN A 133 -13.43 7.29 -9.32
CA GLN A 133 -13.15 5.86 -9.48
C GLN A 133 -12.26 5.34 -8.32
N HIS A 134 -11.19 6.06 -7.98
CA HIS A 134 -10.36 5.72 -6.81
C HIS A 134 -11.16 5.69 -5.51
N LEU A 135 -12.06 6.65 -5.30
CA LEU A 135 -12.92 6.65 -4.12
C LEU A 135 -13.88 5.45 -4.10
N ILE A 136 -14.46 5.07 -5.24
CA ILE A 136 -15.33 3.90 -5.35
C ILE A 136 -14.54 2.61 -5.10
N ASP A 137 -13.38 2.46 -5.72
CA ASP A 137 -12.53 1.27 -5.58
C ASP A 137 -12.06 1.06 -4.14
N HIS A 138 -11.94 2.13 -3.36
CA HIS A 138 -11.54 2.11 -1.97
C HIS A 138 -12.68 2.35 -0.97
N ALA A 139 -13.94 2.46 -1.42
CA ALA A 139 -15.08 2.83 -0.57
C ALA A 139 -15.25 1.89 0.64
N LEU A 140 -15.10 0.57 0.43
CA LEU A 140 -15.17 -0.42 1.52
C LEU A 140 -14.04 -0.21 2.52
N SER A 141 -12.80 0.01 2.04
CA SER A 141 -11.65 0.28 2.90
C SER A 141 -11.83 1.56 3.70
N PHE A 142 -12.39 2.61 3.11
CA PHE A 142 -12.74 3.85 3.81
C PHE A 142 -13.81 3.61 4.88
N ALA A 143 -14.85 2.84 4.58
CA ALA A 143 -15.92 2.54 5.54
C ALA A 143 -15.39 1.75 6.74
N VAL A 144 -14.55 0.74 6.50
CA VAL A 144 -13.91 -0.07 7.56
C VAL A 144 -12.97 0.81 8.39
N LEU A 145 -12.14 1.64 7.75
CA LEU A 145 -11.25 2.58 8.42
C LEU A 145 -12.02 3.54 9.32
N ALA A 146 -13.07 4.17 8.80
CA ALA A 146 -13.91 5.11 9.56
C ALA A 146 -14.60 4.42 10.74
N GLY A 147 -15.08 3.18 10.56
CA GLY A 147 -15.66 2.37 11.62
C GLY A 147 -14.66 2.07 12.74
N MET A 148 -13.45 1.59 12.38
CA MET A 148 -12.40 1.30 13.37
C MET A 148 -11.97 2.58 14.12
N LEU A 149 -11.76 3.68 13.41
CA LEU A 149 -11.44 4.97 14.02
C LEU A 149 -12.56 5.46 14.96
N GLY A 150 -13.81 5.38 14.52
CA GLY A 150 -14.96 5.78 15.33
C GLY A 150 -15.08 4.98 16.64
N ILE A 151 -14.95 3.66 16.56
CA ILE A 151 -14.97 2.80 17.76
C ILE A 151 -13.73 3.06 18.62
N GLY A 152 -12.55 3.26 18.03
CA GLY A 152 -11.33 3.61 18.74
C GLY A 152 -11.44 4.92 19.51
N ILE A 153 -11.98 5.97 18.88
CA ILE A 153 -12.25 7.27 19.53
C ILE A 153 -13.25 7.11 20.66
N LEU A 154 -14.34 6.37 20.45
CA LEU A 154 -15.35 6.12 21.48
C LEU A 154 -14.74 5.38 22.68
N SER A 155 -13.95 4.33 22.42
CA SER A 155 -13.25 3.57 23.48
C SER A 155 -12.29 4.46 24.26
N LEU A 156 -11.54 5.33 23.58
CA LEU A 156 -10.66 6.30 24.24
C LEU A 156 -11.45 7.29 25.09
N ALA A 157 -12.57 7.81 24.58
CA ALA A 157 -13.42 8.73 25.32
C ALA A 157 -14.01 8.08 26.59
N ILE A 158 -14.45 6.81 26.49
CA ILE A 158 -14.92 6.04 27.66
C ILE A 158 -13.78 5.86 28.66
N TYR A 159 -12.57 5.48 28.22
CA TYR A 159 -11.41 5.36 29.10
C TYR A 159 -11.12 6.65 29.85
N LEU A 160 -11.08 7.78 29.13
CA LEU A 160 -10.80 9.09 29.73
C LEU A 160 -11.91 9.52 30.72
N TYR A 161 -13.18 9.28 30.38
CA TYR A 161 -14.31 9.54 31.26
C TYR A 161 -14.23 8.72 32.56
N LEU A 162 -13.99 7.40 32.46
CA LEU A 162 -13.85 6.52 33.61
C LEU A 162 -12.65 6.91 34.47
N LYS A 163 -11.50 7.22 33.84
CA LYS A 163 -10.31 7.69 34.55
C LYS A 163 -10.55 9.01 35.29
N TYR A 164 -11.32 9.92 34.71
CA TYR A 164 -11.70 11.20 35.39
C TYR A 164 -12.56 10.96 36.63
N HIS A 165 -13.33 9.88 36.65
CA HIS A 165 -14.16 9.48 37.81
C HIS A 165 -13.47 8.42 38.70
N ASP A 166 -12.15 8.32 38.67
CA ASP A 166 -11.33 7.38 39.45
C ASP A 166 -11.61 5.86 39.22
N PHE A 167 -12.31 5.53 38.12
CA PHE A 167 -12.47 4.15 37.70
C PHE A 167 -11.28 3.68 36.87
N HIS A 168 -10.63 2.59 37.30
CA HIS A 168 -9.46 2.05 36.61
C HIS A 168 -9.89 0.93 35.66
N GLU A 169 -10.15 1.29 34.40
CA GLU A 169 -10.57 0.36 33.33
C GLU A 169 -9.65 0.46 32.12
N PRO A 170 -8.40 -0.08 32.19
CA PRO A 170 -7.42 0.05 31.13
C PRO A 170 -7.84 -0.64 29.83
N ARG A 171 -8.76 -1.61 29.88
CA ARG A 171 -9.26 -2.37 28.73
C ARG A 171 -9.76 -1.48 27.58
N PHE A 172 -10.39 -0.35 27.90
CA PHE A 172 -10.86 0.59 26.87
C PHE A 172 -9.70 1.31 26.17
N LEU A 173 -8.60 1.57 26.89
CA LEU A 173 -7.38 2.10 26.28
C LEU A 173 -6.74 1.08 25.35
N ASP A 174 -6.66 -0.19 25.77
CA ASP A 174 -6.11 -1.28 24.96
C ASP A 174 -6.89 -1.46 23.64
N VAL A 175 -8.23 -1.45 23.70
CA VAL A 175 -9.09 -1.51 22.52
C VAL A 175 -8.87 -0.28 21.63
N ALA A 176 -8.79 0.92 22.20
CA ALA A 176 -8.54 2.14 21.42
C ALA A 176 -7.20 2.07 20.66
N LEU A 177 -6.12 1.69 21.35
CA LEU A 177 -4.79 1.58 20.76
C LEU A 177 -4.75 0.50 19.67
N PHE A 178 -5.36 -0.65 19.92
CA PHE A 178 -5.48 -1.72 18.91
C PHE A 178 -6.18 -1.21 17.65
N LEU A 179 -7.34 -0.57 17.79
CA LEU A 179 -8.12 -0.08 16.66
C LEU A 179 -7.40 1.06 15.93
N PHE A 180 -6.66 1.92 16.62
CA PHE A 180 -5.84 2.96 15.97
C PHE A 180 -4.71 2.35 15.16
N LEU A 181 -4.02 1.34 15.67
CA LEU A 181 -2.96 0.64 14.93
C LEU A 181 -3.53 -0.13 13.74
N CYS A 182 -4.67 -0.82 13.90
CA CYS A 182 -5.37 -1.46 12.79
C CYS A 182 -5.80 -0.47 11.72
N SER A 183 -6.30 0.70 12.14
CA SER A 183 -6.70 1.78 11.22
C SER A 183 -5.51 2.32 10.46
N LEU A 184 -4.39 2.56 11.16
CA LEU A 184 -3.16 3.06 10.56
C LEU A 184 -2.59 2.06 9.55
N TRP A 185 -2.54 0.78 9.92
CA TRP A 185 -2.15 -0.30 9.01
C TRP A 185 -3.09 -0.38 7.80
N SER A 186 -4.40 -0.41 8.01
CA SER A 186 -5.38 -0.47 6.93
C SER A 186 -5.29 0.73 5.99
N PHE A 187 -5.09 1.93 6.53
CA PHE A 187 -4.90 3.15 5.74
C PHE A 187 -3.67 3.07 4.84
N THR A 188 -2.53 2.63 5.39
CA THR A 188 -1.27 2.58 4.65
C THR A 188 -1.17 1.37 3.72
N ASP A 189 -1.79 0.23 4.04
CA ASP A 189 -1.75 -0.99 3.21
C ASP A 189 -2.82 -1.01 2.10
N SER A 190 -3.97 -0.38 2.30
CA SER A 190 -5.10 -0.43 1.35
C SER A 190 -4.87 0.27 0.02
N GLY A 191 -3.76 0.98 -0.16
CA GLY A 191 -3.49 1.81 -1.35
C GLY A 191 -4.11 3.21 -1.28
N ILE A 192 -4.97 3.51 -0.29
CA ILE A 192 -5.53 4.85 -0.06
C ILE A 192 -4.40 5.86 0.17
N TYR A 193 -3.42 5.50 0.99
CA TYR A 193 -2.26 6.34 1.26
C TYR A 193 -1.55 6.74 -0.03
N HIS A 194 -1.45 5.85 -1.01
CA HIS A 194 -0.71 6.09 -2.25
C HIS A 194 -1.43 7.03 -3.22
N VAL A 195 -2.75 7.18 -3.09
CA VAL A 195 -3.52 8.17 -3.85
C VAL A 195 -3.22 9.60 -3.35
N TYR A 196 -2.97 9.76 -2.05
CA TYR A 196 -2.80 11.06 -1.41
C TYR A 196 -1.37 11.32 -0.92
N GLY A 197 -0.63 10.27 -0.57
CA GLY A 197 0.74 10.34 -0.06
C GLY A 197 1.79 10.24 -1.17
N LYS A 198 2.75 11.16 -1.16
CA LYS A 198 3.84 11.18 -2.15
C LYS A 198 4.97 10.19 -1.84
N GLU A 199 5.09 9.78 -0.58
CA GLU A 199 6.23 9.02 -0.05
C GLU A 199 5.85 7.58 0.26
N ILE A 200 5.87 6.72 -0.75
CA ILE A 200 5.44 5.32 -0.67
C ILE A 200 6.24 4.53 0.38
N ALA A 201 7.54 4.79 0.47
CA ALA A 201 8.40 4.10 1.42
C ALA A 201 8.04 4.42 2.87
N ILE A 202 7.65 5.67 3.18
CA ILE A 202 7.17 6.06 4.51
C ILE A 202 5.86 5.34 4.83
N GLY A 203 4.92 5.30 3.89
CA GLY A 203 3.67 4.54 4.06
C GLY A 203 3.92 3.07 4.35
N SER A 204 4.83 2.44 3.62
CA SER A 204 5.21 1.04 3.85
C SER A 204 5.85 0.84 5.23
N LEU A 205 6.74 1.74 5.65
CA LEU A 205 7.37 1.71 6.97
C LEU A 205 6.31 1.78 8.09
N ILE A 206 5.40 2.74 7.99
CA ILE A 206 4.29 2.90 8.95
C ILE A 206 3.42 1.65 8.98
N SER A 207 3.10 1.08 7.80
CA SER A 207 2.31 -0.14 7.68
C SER A 207 2.95 -1.31 8.44
N PHE A 208 4.25 -1.55 8.23
CA PHE A 208 4.96 -2.63 8.92
C PHE A 208 5.01 -2.45 10.44
N TYR A 209 5.30 -1.23 10.93
CA TYR A 209 5.33 -0.97 12.36
C TYR A 209 3.94 -1.07 13.00
N ALA A 210 2.91 -0.55 12.36
CA ALA A 210 1.54 -0.67 12.83
C ALA A 210 1.12 -2.15 12.92
N PHE A 211 1.47 -2.96 11.90
CA PHE A 211 1.22 -4.41 11.89
C PHE A 211 1.97 -5.13 13.01
N MET A 212 3.25 -4.87 13.20
CA MET A 212 4.05 -5.50 14.26
C MET A 212 3.54 -5.17 15.67
N LEU A 213 3.12 -3.93 15.88
CA LEU A 213 2.76 -3.43 17.21
C LEU A 213 1.28 -3.61 17.56
N MET A 214 0.37 -3.91 16.60
CA MET A 214 -1.06 -4.05 16.91
C MET A 214 -1.36 -5.19 17.89
N SER A 215 -0.50 -6.20 17.97
CA SER A 215 -0.67 -7.32 18.90
C SER A 215 -0.39 -6.95 20.36
N VAL A 216 0.37 -5.89 20.60
CA VAL A 216 0.71 -5.46 21.97
C VAL A 216 -0.53 -5.04 22.76
N PRO A 217 -1.35 -4.06 22.29
CA PRO A 217 -2.57 -3.71 23.02
C PRO A 217 -3.58 -4.86 23.08
N MET A 218 -3.58 -5.77 22.11
CA MET A 218 -4.43 -6.98 22.19
C MET A 218 -4.01 -7.90 23.34
N LEU A 219 -2.71 -8.13 23.53
CA LEU A 219 -2.20 -8.91 24.66
C LEU A 219 -2.48 -8.22 25.99
N HIS A 220 -2.31 -6.91 26.09
CA HIS A 220 -2.68 -6.16 27.30
C HIS A 220 -4.18 -6.27 27.59
N PHE A 221 -5.03 -6.19 26.58
CA PHE A 221 -6.48 -6.38 26.74
C PHE A 221 -6.79 -7.77 27.30
N ILE A 222 -6.16 -8.82 26.77
CA ILE A 222 -6.35 -10.20 27.28
C ILE A 222 -5.88 -10.29 28.73
N GLN A 223 -4.70 -9.78 29.08
CA GLN A 223 -4.19 -9.75 30.45
C GLN A 223 -5.14 -9.02 31.41
N ASN A 224 -5.70 -7.88 30.99
CA ASN A 224 -6.60 -7.08 31.80
C ASN A 224 -8.02 -7.66 31.90
N THR A 225 -8.35 -8.63 31.05
CA THR A 225 -9.71 -9.25 30.99
C THR A 225 -9.72 -10.60 31.71
N VAL A 226 -8.67 -11.40 31.55
CA VAL A 226 -8.57 -12.73 32.11
C VAL A 226 -7.96 -12.64 33.50
N THR A 227 -8.77 -12.88 34.52
CA THR A 227 -8.38 -12.86 35.95
C THR A 227 -7.53 -14.08 36.37
N LEU A 228 -6.83 -14.71 35.47
CA LEU A 228 -5.88 -15.77 35.77
C LEU A 228 -4.67 -15.22 36.54
N LYS A 229 -4.10 -16.05 37.44
CA LYS A 229 -2.84 -15.74 38.12
C LYS A 229 -1.88 -15.11 37.10
N ARG A 230 -1.35 -13.91 37.41
CA ARG A 230 -0.38 -13.22 36.54
C ARG A 230 0.73 -14.19 36.14
N SER A 231 0.67 -14.66 34.91
CA SER A 231 1.76 -15.39 34.28
C SER A 231 2.74 -14.36 33.72
N PRO A 232 4.05 -14.56 33.86
CA PRO A 232 5.05 -13.68 33.23
C PRO A 232 5.13 -13.87 31.70
N LEU A 233 4.47 -14.88 31.15
CA LEU A 233 4.55 -15.21 29.73
C LEU A 233 4.04 -14.09 28.80
N PRO A 234 2.87 -13.47 29.02
CA PRO A 234 2.42 -12.37 28.17
C PRO A 234 3.34 -11.15 28.23
N ASP A 235 3.92 -10.82 29.41
CA ASP A 235 4.86 -9.71 29.54
C ASP A 235 6.15 -9.97 28.77
N LEU A 236 6.67 -11.22 28.83
CA LEU A 236 7.81 -11.64 28.03
C LEU A 236 7.50 -11.55 26.53
N TRP A 237 6.27 -11.91 26.15
CA TRP A 237 5.84 -11.86 24.76
C TRP A 237 5.74 -10.43 24.24
N ILE A 238 5.17 -9.52 25.02
CA ILE A 238 5.13 -8.09 24.71
C ILE A 238 6.55 -7.54 24.56
N ALA A 239 7.46 -7.90 25.47
CA ALA A 239 8.88 -7.54 25.38
C ALA A 239 9.52 -8.07 24.09
N ALA A 240 9.21 -9.31 23.71
CA ALA A 240 9.71 -9.91 22.46
C ALA A 240 9.17 -9.20 21.21
N LEU A 241 7.91 -8.76 21.21
CA LEU A 241 7.33 -7.97 20.11
C LEU A 241 8.01 -6.61 19.96
N TYR A 242 8.25 -5.89 21.05
CA TYR A 242 9.00 -4.64 21.02
C TYR A 242 10.45 -4.85 20.57
N ALA A 243 11.11 -5.89 21.09
CA ALA A 243 12.47 -6.23 20.69
C ALA A 243 12.54 -6.58 19.18
N ASN A 244 11.56 -7.32 18.66
CA ASN A 244 11.46 -7.63 17.24
C ASN A 244 11.30 -6.36 16.39
N ALA A 245 10.40 -5.45 16.76
CA ALA A 245 10.19 -4.19 16.04
C ALA A 245 11.47 -3.34 16.04
N PHE A 246 12.16 -3.25 17.19
CA PHE A 246 13.42 -2.51 17.31
C PHE A 246 14.55 -3.17 16.50
N PHE A 247 14.70 -4.49 16.61
CA PHE A 247 15.69 -5.26 15.86
C PHE A 247 15.49 -5.10 14.35
N GLN A 248 14.29 -5.25 13.85
CA GLN A 248 14.00 -5.11 12.42
C GLN A 248 14.30 -3.69 11.92
N GLY A 249 14.00 -2.67 12.73
CA GLY A 249 14.33 -1.28 12.42
C GLY A 249 15.84 -1.05 12.30
N ILE A 250 16.62 -1.52 13.29
CA ILE A 250 18.10 -1.42 13.25
C ILE A 250 18.65 -2.21 12.07
N TRP A 251 18.17 -3.44 11.86
CA TRP A 251 18.64 -4.29 10.77
C TRP A 251 18.40 -3.64 9.42
N TYR A 252 17.22 -3.05 9.22
CA TYR A 252 16.91 -2.29 8.02
C TYR A 252 17.87 -1.11 7.82
N LEU A 253 18.14 -0.34 8.87
CA LEU A 253 19.05 0.81 8.79
C LEU A 253 20.50 0.42 8.49
N LEU A 254 20.95 -0.73 8.99
CA LEU A 254 22.33 -1.21 8.81
C LEU A 254 22.54 -1.90 7.46
N THR A 255 21.58 -2.73 7.04
CA THR A 255 21.74 -3.64 5.90
C THR A 255 20.94 -3.23 4.67
N GLY A 256 19.88 -2.42 4.88
CA GLY A 256 18.93 -2.08 3.84
C GLY A 256 17.98 -3.21 3.44
N VAL A 257 18.00 -4.35 4.15
CA VAL A 257 17.09 -5.45 3.89
C VAL A 257 15.66 -5.04 4.23
N PRO A 258 14.70 -5.10 3.28
CA PRO A 258 13.32 -4.67 3.51
C PRO A 258 12.62 -5.50 4.56
N PHE A 259 11.69 -4.87 5.30
CA PHE A 259 10.89 -5.54 6.34
C PHE A 259 10.11 -6.75 5.82
N ILE A 260 9.73 -6.78 4.55
CA ILE A 260 9.01 -7.90 3.94
C ILE A 260 9.79 -9.22 4.02
N HIS A 261 11.13 -9.17 3.94
CA HIS A 261 11.98 -10.36 4.08
C HIS A 261 12.09 -10.83 5.54
N MET A 262 11.81 -9.94 6.49
CA MET A 262 11.82 -10.24 7.93
C MET A 262 10.41 -10.57 8.47
N LEU A 263 9.38 -10.49 7.62
CA LEU A 263 7.99 -10.71 7.99
C LEU A 263 7.75 -12.11 8.58
N PHE A 264 8.51 -13.12 8.13
CA PHE A 264 8.47 -14.47 8.65
C PHE A 264 8.74 -14.52 10.17
N LEU A 265 9.73 -13.78 10.65
CA LEU A 265 10.03 -13.67 12.08
C LEU A 265 8.85 -13.07 12.86
N THR A 266 8.24 -12.01 12.31
CA THR A 266 7.05 -11.39 12.90
C THR A 266 5.88 -12.38 12.96
N HIS A 267 5.63 -13.15 11.89
CA HIS A 267 4.56 -14.15 11.89
C HIS A 267 4.81 -15.26 12.93
N ILE A 268 6.02 -15.75 13.06
CA ILE A 268 6.35 -16.75 14.11
C ILE A 268 6.01 -16.19 15.48
N LEU A 269 6.43 -14.96 15.78
CA LEU A 269 6.11 -14.30 17.04
C LEU A 269 4.60 -14.12 17.25
N LEU A 270 3.87 -13.70 16.26
CA LEU A 270 2.42 -13.52 16.34
C LEU A 270 1.69 -14.85 16.59
N PHE A 271 2.03 -15.88 15.82
CA PHE A 271 1.38 -17.21 15.94
C PHE A 271 1.74 -17.91 17.25
N SER A 272 2.98 -17.82 17.71
CA SER A 272 3.37 -18.43 18.96
C SER A 272 2.70 -17.79 20.19
N GLY A 273 2.38 -16.48 20.13
CA GLY A 273 1.59 -15.79 21.16
C GLY A 273 0.12 -16.24 21.26
N VAL A 274 -0.42 -16.86 20.23
CA VAL A 274 -1.80 -17.41 20.24
C VAL A 274 -1.85 -18.79 20.91
N ILE A 275 -0.73 -19.50 20.94
CA ILE A 275 -0.63 -20.88 21.47
C ILE A 275 -0.34 -20.89 22.99
N THR A 276 0.13 -19.78 23.54
CA THR A 276 0.44 -19.61 24.97
C THR A 276 -0.69 -18.97 25.76
#